data_3c7f6a4b0439d99a9d8402f369a57a20
#
_entry.id   3c7f6a4b0439d99a9d8402f369a57a20
#
_cell.length_a   1.000
_cell.length_b   1.000
_cell.length_c   1.000
_cell.angle_alpha   90.00
_cell.angle_beta   90.00
_cell.angle_gamma   90.00
#
_symmetry.space_group_name_H-M   'P 1'
#
loop_
_entity.id
_entity.type
_entity.pdbx_description
1 polymer ?
#
loop_
_entity_poly.entity_id
_entity_poly.type
_entity_poly.pdbx_seq_one_letter_code
_entity_poly.pdbx_strand_id
1 'polypeptide(L)'
;MARIIDRLNQELENFGKKAQQALDEGKLQLERFRALRERDEAARRLGYLLHRRERGRTVDQLEVDAWMVRIDGHDADIVRIERELAARKGEAVVVSDAPPPASATTGEAEVVR
;
A
#
# COMPACT_ATOMS: atom_id res chain seq x y z
N MET A 1 42.29 -8.48 16.19
CA MET A 1 41.55 -9.61 15.60
C MET A 1 40.10 -9.64 16.04
N ALA A 2 39.88 -9.65 17.36
CA ALA A 2 38.51 -9.74 17.87
C ALA A 2 37.64 -8.59 17.38
N ARG A 3 38.20 -7.39 17.29
CA ARG A 3 37.41 -6.24 16.82
C ARG A 3 36.97 -6.36 15.39
N ILE A 4 37.81 -6.95 14.55
CA ILE A 4 37.48 -7.12 13.15
C ILE A 4 36.32 -8.12 13.00
N ILE A 5 36.38 -9.22 13.77
CA ILE A 5 35.34 -10.24 13.74
C ILE A 5 34.03 -9.68 14.28
N ASP A 6 34.09 -8.91 15.36
CA ASP A 6 32.92 -8.28 15.94
C ASP A 6 32.28 -7.33 14.95
N ARG A 7 33.08 -6.54 14.25
CA ARG A 7 32.59 -5.61 13.27
C ARG A 7 31.94 -6.33 12.08
N LEU A 8 32.56 -7.41 11.63
CA LEU A 8 32.00 -8.22 10.54
C LEU A 8 30.66 -8.81 10.94
N ASN A 9 30.60 -9.36 12.15
CA ASN A 9 29.34 -9.93 12.64
C ASN A 9 28.26 -8.88 12.73
N GLN A 10 28.61 -7.69 13.19
CA GLN A 10 27.66 -6.61 13.30
C GLN A 10 27.17 -6.14 11.94
N GLU A 11 28.08 -6.07 10.98
CA GLU A 11 27.71 -5.70 9.62
C GLU A 11 26.80 -6.73 8.99
N LEU A 12 27.07 -8.01 9.24
CA LEU A 12 26.22 -9.08 8.74
C LEU A 12 24.83 -9.01 9.36
N GLU A 13 24.76 -8.73 10.66
CA GLU A 13 23.48 -8.56 11.31
C GLU A 13 22.70 -7.40 10.72
N ASN A 14 23.39 -6.27 10.52
CA ASN A 14 22.76 -5.08 9.95
C ASN A 14 22.26 -5.36 8.53
N PHE A 15 23.08 -6.07 7.75
CA PHE A 15 22.68 -6.44 6.41
C PHE A 15 21.46 -7.34 6.42
N GLY A 16 21.43 -8.30 7.33
CA GLY A 16 20.30 -9.19 7.47
C GLY A 16 19.04 -8.46 7.85
N LYS A 17 19.15 -7.50 8.75
CA LYS A 17 17.99 -6.69 9.14
C LYS A 17 17.47 -5.88 7.98
N LYS A 18 18.36 -5.27 7.20
CA LYS A 18 17.96 -4.50 6.05
C LYS A 18 17.32 -5.37 4.99
N ALA A 19 17.86 -6.56 4.78
CA ALA A 19 17.28 -7.50 3.82
C ALA A 19 15.88 -7.92 4.26
N GLN A 20 15.72 -8.17 5.57
CA GLN A 20 14.42 -8.56 6.10
C GLN A 20 13.41 -7.42 5.96
N GLN A 21 13.83 -6.19 6.21
CA GLN A 21 12.97 -5.03 6.06
C GLN A 21 12.54 -4.84 4.61
N ALA A 22 13.48 -5.03 3.69
CA ALA A 22 13.16 -4.91 2.27
C ALA A 22 12.17 -5.99 1.84
N LEU A 23 12.34 -7.20 2.37
CA LEU A 23 11.43 -8.29 2.07
C LEU A 23 10.04 -8.01 2.62
N ASP A 24 9.95 -7.52 3.85
CA ASP A 24 8.68 -7.18 4.47
C ASP A 24 7.98 -6.08 3.69
N GLU A 25 8.73 -5.07 3.28
CA GLU A 25 8.17 -3.99 2.49
C GLU A 25 7.68 -4.51 1.15
N GLY A 26 8.44 -5.41 0.52
CA GLY A 26 8.03 -6.02 -0.73
C GLY A 26 6.73 -6.81 -0.60
N LYS A 27 6.57 -7.51 0.52
CA LYS A 27 5.33 -8.23 0.79
C LYS A 27 4.16 -7.28 0.93
N LEU A 28 4.36 -6.15 1.62
CA LEU A 28 3.31 -5.16 1.78
C LEU A 28 2.93 -4.54 0.45
N GLN A 29 3.92 -4.26 -0.40
CA GLN A 29 3.64 -3.72 -1.72
C GLN A 29 2.86 -4.71 -2.57
N LEU A 30 3.19 -5.99 -2.48
CA LEU A 30 2.47 -7.02 -3.20
C LEU A 30 1.03 -7.13 -2.69
N GLU A 31 0.88 -7.08 -1.38
CA GLU A 31 -0.44 -7.14 -0.76
C GLU A 31 -1.29 -5.95 -1.20
N ARG A 32 -0.69 -4.77 -1.24
CA ARG A 32 -1.36 -3.56 -1.71
C ARG A 32 -1.82 -3.73 -3.16
N PHE A 33 -0.93 -4.25 -4.00
CA PHE A 33 -1.22 -4.45 -5.41
C PHE A 33 -2.41 -5.40 -5.59
N ARG A 34 -2.42 -6.48 -4.83
CA ARG A 34 -3.53 -7.44 -4.87
C ARG A 34 -4.84 -6.80 -4.44
N ALA A 35 -4.79 -6.03 -3.36
CA ALA A 35 -5.99 -5.38 -2.85
C ALA A 35 -6.54 -4.39 -3.87
N LEU A 36 -5.67 -3.64 -4.53
CA LEU A 36 -6.10 -2.71 -5.59
C LEU A 36 -6.75 -3.45 -6.75
N ARG A 37 -6.16 -4.56 -7.17
CA ARG A 37 -6.72 -5.34 -8.26
C ARG A 37 -8.07 -5.94 -7.91
N GLU A 38 -8.19 -6.45 -6.70
CA GLU A 38 -9.44 -7.05 -6.26
C GLU A 38 -10.53 -6.00 -6.10
N ARG A 39 -10.14 -4.81 -5.63
CA ARG A 39 -11.09 -3.71 -5.55
C ARG A 39 -11.58 -3.32 -6.94
N ASP A 40 -10.67 -3.22 -7.90
CA ASP A 40 -11.04 -2.83 -9.26
C ASP A 40 -11.94 -3.89 -9.89
N GLU A 41 -11.68 -5.16 -9.63
CA GLU A 41 -12.52 -6.23 -10.14
C GLU A 41 -13.92 -6.16 -9.54
N ALA A 42 -13.99 -5.92 -8.23
CA ALA A 42 -15.28 -5.78 -7.56
C ALA A 42 -16.05 -4.58 -8.10
N ALA A 43 -15.35 -3.47 -8.34
CA ALA A 43 -15.97 -2.27 -8.90
C ALA A 43 -16.49 -2.53 -10.31
N ARG A 44 -15.75 -3.29 -11.09
CA ARG A 44 -16.18 -3.64 -12.44
C ARG A 44 -17.47 -4.46 -12.39
N ARG A 45 -17.53 -5.45 -11.51
CA ARG A 45 -18.72 -6.26 -11.35
C ARG A 45 -19.92 -5.44 -10.94
N LEU A 46 -19.70 -4.55 -9.97
CA LEU A 46 -20.75 -3.66 -9.52
C LEU A 46 -21.22 -2.76 -10.66
N GLY A 47 -20.28 -2.26 -11.44
CA GLY A 47 -20.60 -1.40 -12.57
C GLY A 47 -21.51 -2.09 -13.59
N TYR A 48 -21.22 -3.36 -13.89
CA TYR A 48 -22.07 -4.12 -14.80
C TYR A 48 -23.48 -4.30 -14.26
N LEU A 49 -23.59 -4.57 -12.96
CA LEU A 49 -24.91 -4.74 -12.35
C LEU A 49 -25.69 -3.43 -12.38
N LEU A 50 -25.04 -2.32 -12.07
CA LEU A 50 -25.70 -1.03 -12.10
C LEU A 50 -26.11 -0.65 -13.52
N HIS A 51 -25.25 -0.96 -14.49
CA HIS A 51 -25.58 -0.70 -15.89
C HIS A 51 -26.83 -1.46 -16.31
N ARG A 52 -26.92 -2.74 -15.95
CA ARG A 52 -28.11 -3.53 -16.26
C ARG A 52 -29.36 -2.92 -15.66
N ARG A 53 -29.26 -2.51 -14.39
CA ARG A 53 -30.39 -1.92 -13.70
C ARG A 53 -30.85 -0.64 -14.38
N GLU A 54 -29.91 0.19 -14.81
CA GLU A 54 -30.24 1.44 -15.48
C GLU A 54 -30.89 1.20 -16.85
N ARG A 55 -30.64 0.03 -17.44
CA ARG A 55 -31.25 -0.35 -18.70
C ARG A 55 -32.55 -1.12 -18.50
N GLY A 56 -33.09 -1.10 -17.29
CA GLY A 56 -34.39 -1.69 -17.00
C GLY A 56 -34.39 -3.19 -16.76
N ARG A 57 -33.20 -3.78 -16.58
CA ARG A 57 -33.13 -5.20 -16.29
C ARG A 57 -33.18 -5.43 -14.79
N THR A 58 -33.72 -6.59 -14.42
CA THR A 58 -33.78 -6.96 -13.01
C THR A 58 -32.42 -7.35 -12.50
N VAL A 59 -32.02 -6.79 -11.35
CA VAL A 59 -30.74 -7.07 -10.73
C VAL A 59 -31.00 -7.40 -9.27
N ASP A 60 -30.31 -8.42 -8.77
CA ASP A 60 -30.42 -8.83 -7.38
C ASP A 60 -29.75 -7.80 -6.49
N GLN A 61 -30.54 -7.14 -5.65
CA GLN A 61 -29.98 -6.12 -4.74
C GLN A 61 -28.99 -6.72 -3.76
N LEU A 62 -29.20 -7.97 -3.35
CA LEU A 62 -28.24 -8.61 -2.45
C LEU A 62 -26.87 -8.75 -3.10
N GLU A 63 -26.86 -9.01 -4.39
CA GLU A 63 -25.58 -9.10 -5.12
C GLU A 63 -24.91 -7.75 -5.19
N VAL A 64 -25.68 -6.70 -5.47
CA VAL A 64 -25.14 -5.33 -5.48
C VAL A 64 -24.51 -5.00 -4.12
N ASP A 65 -25.25 -5.28 -3.06
CA ASP A 65 -24.78 -4.99 -1.71
C ASP A 65 -23.52 -5.77 -1.38
N ALA A 66 -23.45 -7.03 -1.82
CA ALA A 66 -22.27 -7.85 -1.55
C ALA A 66 -21.03 -7.29 -2.22
N TRP A 67 -21.14 -6.80 -3.44
CA TRP A 67 -19.99 -6.20 -4.12
C TRP A 67 -19.59 -4.89 -3.46
N MET A 68 -20.56 -4.11 -2.99
CA MET A 68 -20.23 -2.87 -2.27
C MET A 68 -19.46 -3.15 -0.99
N VAL A 69 -19.89 -4.17 -0.26
CA VAL A 69 -19.18 -4.55 0.99
C VAL A 69 -17.75 -5.01 0.67
N ARG A 70 -17.57 -5.73 -0.42
CA ARG A 70 -16.22 -6.16 -0.82
C ARG A 70 -15.34 -4.97 -1.15
N ILE A 71 -15.87 -3.98 -1.87
CA ILE A 71 -15.11 -2.78 -2.18
C ILE A 71 -14.71 -2.07 -0.90
N ASP A 72 -15.64 -1.93 0.05
CA ASP A 72 -15.34 -1.30 1.33
C ASP A 72 -14.22 -2.04 2.06
N GLY A 73 -14.25 -3.37 2.04
CA GLY A 73 -13.22 -4.17 2.67
C GLY A 73 -11.86 -3.99 2.03
N HIS A 74 -11.81 -3.97 0.71
CA HIS A 74 -10.55 -3.76 0.01
C HIS A 74 -10.01 -2.35 0.24
N ASP A 75 -10.90 -1.35 0.28
CA ASP A 75 -10.47 0.02 0.59
C ASP A 75 -9.85 0.09 1.98
N ALA A 76 -10.45 -0.59 2.95
CA ALA A 76 -9.91 -0.61 4.30
C ALA A 76 -8.53 -1.28 4.34
N ASP A 77 -8.37 -2.39 3.59
CA ASP A 77 -7.08 -3.06 3.51
C ASP A 77 -6.03 -2.16 2.90
N ILE A 78 -6.38 -1.46 1.84
CA ILE A 78 -5.44 -0.55 1.16
C ILE A 78 -4.98 0.54 2.11
N VAL A 79 -5.92 1.13 2.85
CA VAL A 79 -5.56 2.18 3.82
C VAL A 79 -4.63 1.64 4.88
N ARG A 80 -4.92 0.45 5.40
CA ARG A 80 -4.08 -0.18 6.42
C ARG A 80 -2.67 -0.42 5.90
N ILE A 81 -2.56 -0.98 4.70
CA ILE A 81 -1.26 -1.29 4.12
C ILE A 81 -0.47 -0.02 3.85
N GLU A 82 -1.14 1.00 3.32
CA GLU A 82 -0.48 2.27 3.04
C GLU A 82 0.02 2.94 4.31
N ARG A 83 -0.73 2.80 5.40
CA ARG A 83 -0.27 3.32 6.69
C ARG A 83 0.96 2.59 7.19
N GLU A 84 0.99 1.28 7.03
CA GLU A 84 2.15 0.50 7.43
C GLU A 84 3.37 0.88 6.60
N LEU A 85 3.18 1.06 5.29
CA LEU A 85 4.28 1.47 4.43
C LEU A 85 4.78 2.87 4.79
N ALA A 86 3.85 3.78 5.07
CA ALA A 86 4.22 5.14 5.46
C ALA A 86 4.97 5.15 6.79
N ALA A 87 4.56 4.32 7.73
CA ALA A 87 5.25 4.22 9.02
C ALA A 87 6.68 3.75 8.82
N ARG A 88 6.90 2.78 7.94
CA ARG A 88 8.25 2.30 7.65
C ARG A 88 9.10 3.38 7.02
N LYS A 89 8.53 4.15 6.10
CA LYS A 89 9.25 5.26 5.48
C LYS A 89 9.58 6.35 6.49
N GLY A 90 8.65 6.63 7.39
CA GLY A 90 8.87 7.60 8.46
C GLY A 90 10.05 7.20 9.33
N GLU A 91 10.11 5.93 9.69
CA GLU A 91 11.23 5.41 10.46
C GLU A 91 12.55 5.54 9.70
N ALA A 92 12.52 5.22 8.41
CA ALA A 92 13.71 5.32 7.58
C ALA A 92 14.18 6.76 7.46
N VAL A 93 13.26 7.69 7.33
CA VAL A 93 13.60 9.10 7.25
C VAL A 93 14.24 9.58 8.54
N VAL A 94 13.69 9.16 9.68
CA VAL A 94 14.24 9.53 10.97
C VAL A 94 15.67 9.00 11.11
N VAL A 95 15.88 7.75 10.70
CA VAL A 95 17.20 7.13 10.80
C VAL A 95 18.17 7.78 9.83
N SER A 96 17.76 8.09 8.64
CA SER A 96 18.64 8.63 7.61
C SER A 96 18.98 10.10 7.84
N ASP A 97 18.18 10.79 8.65
CA ASP A 97 18.43 12.22 8.93
C ASP A 97 18.41 13.07 7.67
N ALA A 98 17.85 12.56 6.61
CA ALA A 98 17.78 13.30 5.37
C ALA A 98 16.58 14.25 5.41
N PRO A 99 16.76 15.49 4.96
CA PRO A 99 15.62 16.38 4.91
C PRO A 99 14.62 15.90 3.88
N PRO A 100 13.33 16.06 4.15
CA PRO A 100 12.34 15.66 3.16
C PRO A 100 12.50 16.50 1.91
N PRO A 101 12.31 15.89 0.76
CA PRO A 101 12.33 16.65 -0.46
C PRO A 101 11.20 17.66 -0.44
N ALA A 102 11.53 18.82 -0.83
CA ALA A 102 10.51 19.84 -0.85
C ALA A 102 9.46 19.48 -1.85
N SER A 103 9.17 18.79 -1.71
CA SER A 103 8.38 18.60 -2.19
C SER A 103 7.63 18.35 -2.45
N ALA A 104 7.89 18.19 -2.39
CA ALA A 104 7.34 17.99 -2.46
C ALA A 104 6.31 18.77 -2.50
N THR A 105 6.35 19.12 -2.32
CA THR A 105 5.71 19.63 -2.22
C THR A 105 5.27 20.34 -2.84
N THR A 106 5.24 20.40 -3.06
CA THR A 106 5.05 20.90 -3.54
C THR A 106 4.62 21.18 -4.19
N GLY A 107 4.49 21.12 -4.18
CA GLY A 107 4.29 21.24 -4.83
C GLY A 107 3.70 21.58 -5.18
N GLU A 108 3.67 21.54 -5.21
CA GLU A 108 3.39 21.72 -5.52
C GLU A 108 2.80 22.28 -5.84
N ALA A 109 2.79 22.35 -5.66
CA ALA A 109 2.51 22.74 -5.89
C ALA A 109 1.99 23.25 -6.42
N GLU A 110 2.15 23.36 -6.56
CA GLU A 110 1.95 23.70 -7.00
C GLU A 110 1.42 24.00 -7.62
N VAL A 111 1.29 23.95 -7.68
CA VAL A 111 0.95 24.04 -8.23
C VAL A 111 0.22 24.46 -8.71
N VAL A 112 0.12 24.70 -8.88
CA VAL A 112 -0.50 24.85 -9.20
C VAL A 112 -1.15 25.57 -9.50
N ARG A 113 -1.11 26.12 -9.71
CA ARG A 113 -1.69 26.61 -9.86
C ARG A 113 -2.12 26.80 -10.48
#